data_47080bd09ddd7740a45e687f0a8b07c5
#
_entry.id   47080bd09ddd7740a45e687f0a8b07c5
#
_cell.length_a   1.000
_cell.length_b   1.000
_cell.length_c   1.000
_cell.angle_alpha   90.00
_cell.angle_beta   90.00
_cell.angle_gamma   90.00
#
_symmetry.space_group_name_H-M   'P 1'
#
loop_
_entity.id
_entity.type
_entity.pdbx_description
1 polymer ?
#
loop_
_entity_poly.entity_id
_entity_poly.type
_entity_poly.pdbx_seq_one_letter_code
_entity_poly.pdbx_strand_id
1 'polypeptide(L)'
;MQTIWRRDRQRADRADRMAKRRNIQDSIIMRIKEIIIVEGRDDTAAVKKSVDAVTIETHGYGITSRTWELIEKAYAEKGIIIFTDPDHAGRQIRKKLTERFPDAGQAFLDRSDATRDGDIGIENASPESIRTALSMAHCTLEDGSKAEELTAQDMIRYGLTGQADSAFKRKVAGKALGIGYCNGRTFLQRLNRFGITKEKLEKALQET
;
A
#
# COMPACT_ATOMS: atom_id res chain seq x y z
N MET A 1 40.45 41.40 -11.83
CA MET A 1 39.12 41.58 -11.20
C MET A 1 37.97 40.78 -11.87
N GLN A 2 38.06 40.35 -13.12
CA GLN A 2 36.95 39.65 -13.82
C GLN A 2 36.73 38.17 -13.46
N THR A 3 37.71 37.50 -12.84
CA THR A 3 37.66 36.05 -12.55
C THR A 3 36.85 35.69 -11.30
N ILE A 4 36.71 36.60 -10.34
CA ILE A 4 35.97 36.40 -9.08
C ILE A 4 34.45 36.42 -9.37
N TRP A 5 33.97 37.38 -10.15
CA TRP A 5 32.55 37.55 -10.53
C TRP A 5 31.99 36.38 -11.33
N ARG A 6 32.80 35.68 -12.12
CA ARG A 6 32.37 34.48 -12.86
C ARG A 6 32.15 33.28 -11.94
N ARG A 7 33.01 33.11 -10.93
CA ARG A 7 32.89 32.00 -9.96
C ARG A 7 31.66 32.17 -9.06
N ASP A 8 31.37 33.38 -8.64
CA ASP A 8 30.20 33.65 -7.80
C ASP A 8 28.87 33.47 -8.57
N ARG A 9 28.81 33.88 -9.83
CA ARG A 9 27.66 33.59 -10.70
C ARG A 9 27.45 32.09 -10.92
N GLN A 10 28.49 31.33 -11.16
CA GLN A 10 28.38 29.88 -11.35
C GLN A 10 27.93 29.15 -10.06
N ARG A 11 28.34 29.65 -8.90
CA ARG A 11 27.88 29.12 -7.60
C ARG A 11 26.43 29.46 -7.35
N ALA A 12 25.97 30.67 -7.66
CA ALA A 12 24.61 31.10 -7.55
C ALA A 12 23.66 30.31 -8.49
N ASP A 13 24.08 30.15 -9.77
CA ASP A 13 23.32 29.31 -10.74
C ASP A 13 23.22 27.83 -10.32
N ARG A 14 24.29 27.29 -9.73
CA ARG A 14 24.30 25.91 -9.23
C ARG A 14 23.39 25.75 -8.01
N ALA A 15 23.39 26.74 -7.11
CA ALA A 15 22.51 26.77 -5.94
C ALA A 15 21.05 26.90 -6.35
N ASP A 16 20.74 27.77 -7.32
CA ASP A 16 19.37 27.96 -7.85
C ASP A 16 18.87 26.68 -8.58
N ARG A 17 19.70 26.04 -9.37
CA ARG A 17 19.37 24.75 -10.01
C ARG A 17 19.17 23.64 -8.98
N MET A 18 19.94 23.61 -7.90
CA MET A 18 19.75 22.65 -6.80
C MET A 18 18.50 22.95 -6.00
N ALA A 19 18.19 24.23 -5.74
CA ALA A 19 16.94 24.64 -5.08
C ALA A 19 15.72 24.33 -5.94
N LYS A 20 15.77 24.59 -7.27
CA LYS A 20 14.72 24.20 -8.21
C LYS A 20 14.55 22.68 -8.31
N ARG A 21 15.64 21.91 -8.32
CA ARG A 21 15.57 20.44 -8.29
C ARG A 21 14.96 19.92 -6.99
N ARG A 22 15.29 20.48 -5.82
CA ARG A 22 14.65 20.17 -4.55
C ARG A 22 13.16 20.50 -4.58
N ASN A 23 12.80 21.69 -5.03
CA ASN A 23 11.39 22.11 -5.13
C ASN A 23 10.56 21.23 -6.08
N ILE A 24 11.15 20.76 -7.19
CA ILE A 24 10.51 19.80 -8.10
C ILE A 24 10.43 18.41 -7.45
N GLN A 25 11.46 17.99 -6.73
CA GLN A 25 11.48 16.72 -5.99
C GLN A 25 10.45 16.74 -4.84
N ASP A 26 10.38 17.84 -4.07
CA ASP A 26 9.41 18.01 -2.97
C ASP A 26 7.97 18.17 -3.47
N SER A 27 7.75 18.67 -4.69
CA SER A 27 6.41 18.75 -5.32
C SER A 27 5.87 17.42 -5.83
N ILE A 28 6.66 16.35 -5.81
CA ILE A 28 6.31 15.01 -6.30
C ILE A 28 6.20 13.99 -5.14
N ILE A 29 6.57 14.38 -3.90
CA ILE A 29 6.45 13.46 -2.76
C ILE A 29 4.97 13.34 -2.39
N MET A 30 4.44 12.14 -2.63
CA MET A 30 3.08 11.77 -2.21
C MET A 30 2.97 11.90 -0.68
N ARG A 31 2.06 12.75 -0.22
CA ARG A 31 1.79 12.94 1.21
C ARG A 31 0.58 12.14 1.62
N ILE A 32 0.73 11.33 2.66
CA ILE A 32 -0.33 10.50 3.23
C ILE A 32 -0.68 11.04 4.62
N LYS A 33 -1.96 11.27 4.88
CA LYS A 33 -2.46 11.82 6.16
C LYS A 33 -2.63 10.75 7.22
N GLU A 34 -3.03 9.55 6.79
CA GLU A 34 -3.22 8.39 7.63
C GLU A 34 -1.87 7.91 8.18
N ILE A 35 -1.89 7.25 9.31
CA ILE A 35 -0.71 6.64 9.90
C ILE A 35 -0.52 5.24 9.30
N ILE A 36 0.66 4.97 8.75
CA ILE A 36 0.97 3.69 8.13
C ILE A 36 1.48 2.71 9.19
N ILE A 37 0.80 1.57 9.34
CA ILE A 37 1.22 0.50 10.26
C ILE A 37 2.08 -0.49 9.49
N VAL A 38 3.31 -0.65 9.92
CA VAL A 38 4.33 -1.54 9.35
C VAL A 38 4.87 -2.52 10.39
N GLU A 39 5.70 -3.49 9.98
CA GLU A 39 6.24 -4.50 10.90
C GLU A 39 7.45 -3.99 11.67
N GLY A 40 8.41 -3.36 10.99
CA GLY A 40 9.70 -3.01 11.55
C GLY A 40 10.29 -1.69 11.05
N ARG A 41 11.54 -1.45 11.50
CA ARG A 41 12.28 -0.23 11.20
C ARG A 41 12.71 -0.13 9.73
N ASP A 42 12.99 -1.25 9.11
CA ASP A 42 13.45 -1.29 7.72
C ASP A 42 12.29 -0.95 6.79
N ASP A 43 11.07 -1.42 7.09
CA ASP A 43 9.84 -1.00 6.41
C ASP A 43 9.58 0.49 6.58
N THR A 44 9.72 0.99 7.83
CA THR A 44 9.61 2.42 8.13
C THR A 44 10.58 3.24 7.27
N ALA A 45 11.82 2.79 7.13
CA ALA A 45 12.83 3.47 6.31
C ALA A 45 12.46 3.46 4.83
N ALA A 46 11.97 2.32 4.31
CA ALA A 46 11.51 2.18 2.92
C ALA A 46 10.29 3.05 2.62
N VAL A 47 9.30 3.07 3.52
CA VAL A 47 8.11 3.92 3.40
C VAL A 47 8.50 5.41 3.39
N LYS A 48 9.29 5.87 4.37
CA LYS A 48 9.72 7.28 4.47
C LYS A 48 10.58 7.75 3.30
N LYS A 49 11.32 6.84 2.67
CA LYS A 49 12.06 7.11 1.43
C LYS A 49 11.12 7.28 0.22
N SER A 50 9.95 6.69 0.28
CA SER A 50 9.00 6.62 -0.84
C SER A 50 7.92 7.70 -0.78
N VAL A 51 7.43 8.04 0.42
CA VAL A 51 6.33 8.97 0.67
C VAL A 51 6.59 9.81 1.93
N ASP A 52 5.90 10.96 2.03
CA ASP A 52 5.83 11.76 3.26
C ASP A 52 4.68 11.23 4.13
N ALA A 53 5.01 10.38 5.09
CA ALA A 53 4.05 9.74 5.98
C ALA A 53 4.64 9.46 7.37
N VAL A 54 3.77 9.31 8.36
CA VAL A 54 4.10 8.82 9.70
C VAL A 54 3.83 7.33 9.77
N THR A 55 4.73 6.58 10.42
CA THR A 55 4.62 5.13 10.59
C THR A 55 4.52 4.75 12.06
N ILE A 56 3.84 3.64 12.35
CA ILE A 56 3.90 2.93 13.63
C ILE A 56 4.34 1.50 13.35
N GLU A 57 5.35 1.03 14.09
CA GLU A 57 5.91 -0.31 13.96
C GLU A 57 5.24 -1.27 14.94
N THR A 58 4.87 -2.46 14.48
CA THR A 58 4.28 -3.49 15.35
C THR A 58 5.32 -4.30 16.09
N HIS A 59 6.57 -4.26 15.63
CA HIS A 59 7.69 -5.08 16.15
C HIS A 59 7.39 -6.58 16.14
N GLY A 60 6.77 -7.04 15.06
CA GLY A 60 6.42 -8.43 14.83
C GLY A 60 5.04 -8.81 15.38
N TYR A 61 4.80 -10.13 15.48
CA TYR A 61 3.48 -10.69 15.81
C TYR A 61 2.98 -10.36 17.23
N GLY A 62 3.90 -10.14 18.17
CA GLY A 62 3.61 -9.84 19.58
C GLY A 62 3.40 -8.35 19.84
N ILE A 63 2.41 -7.73 19.19
CA ILE A 63 2.11 -6.29 19.36
C ILE A 63 1.88 -5.98 20.84
N THR A 64 2.67 -5.06 21.43
CA THR A 64 2.59 -4.70 22.83
C THR A 64 1.34 -3.86 23.12
N SER A 65 0.90 -3.83 24.40
CA SER A 65 -0.24 -2.98 24.83
C SER A 65 0.00 -1.52 24.46
N ARG A 66 1.21 -1.02 24.68
CA ARG A 66 1.58 0.36 24.32
C ARG A 66 1.46 0.62 22.81
N THR A 67 1.87 -0.33 21.98
CA THR A 67 1.73 -0.21 20.53
C THR A 67 0.26 -0.21 20.11
N TRP A 68 -0.57 -1.05 20.75
CA TRP A 68 -2.02 -1.04 20.53
C TRP A 68 -2.65 0.31 20.85
N GLU A 69 -2.32 0.90 21.99
CA GLU A 69 -2.81 2.23 22.39
C GLU A 69 -2.43 3.32 21.36
N LEU A 70 -1.19 3.28 20.86
CA LEU A 70 -0.75 4.20 19.80
C LEU A 70 -1.53 4.03 18.51
N ILE A 71 -1.77 2.77 18.09
CA ILE A 71 -2.54 2.48 16.87
C ILE A 71 -4.00 2.91 17.04
N GLU A 72 -4.63 2.66 18.21
CA GLU A 72 -6.00 3.10 18.50
C GLU A 72 -6.12 4.62 18.42
N LYS A 73 -5.18 5.34 19.01
CA LYS A 73 -5.16 6.80 18.96
C LYS A 73 -5.00 7.29 17.52
N ALA A 74 -4.06 6.70 16.77
CA ALA A 74 -3.85 7.03 15.37
C ALA A 74 -5.10 6.77 14.51
N TYR A 75 -5.75 5.62 14.75
CA TYR A 75 -6.99 5.25 14.05
C TYR A 75 -8.11 6.26 14.31
N ALA A 76 -8.31 6.66 15.56
CA ALA A 76 -9.36 7.61 15.95
C ALA A 76 -9.10 9.04 15.44
N GLU A 77 -7.84 9.49 15.37
CA GLU A 77 -7.50 10.88 15.04
C GLU A 77 -7.27 11.11 13.55
N LYS A 78 -6.68 10.14 12.84
CA LYS A 78 -6.20 10.32 11.45
C LYS A 78 -6.59 9.20 10.50
N GLY A 79 -7.07 8.08 11.01
CA GLY A 79 -7.15 6.83 10.28
C GLY A 79 -5.79 6.13 10.17
N ILE A 80 -5.82 4.87 9.81
CA ILE A 80 -4.60 4.07 9.59
C ILE A 80 -4.64 3.33 8.26
N ILE A 81 -3.45 3.06 7.70
CA ILE A 81 -3.24 2.15 6.57
C ILE A 81 -2.38 0.99 7.06
N ILE A 82 -2.90 -0.23 6.93
CA ILE A 82 -2.17 -1.46 7.24
C ILE A 82 -1.31 -1.83 6.04
N PHE A 83 0.00 -1.79 6.20
CA PHE A 83 0.97 -2.11 5.15
C PHE A 83 2.03 -3.04 5.73
N THR A 84 1.83 -4.35 5.57
CA THR A 84 2.67 -5.44 6.09
C THR A 84 3.23 -6.28 4.96
N ASP A 85 4.29 -7.01 5.24
CA ASP A 85 4.97 -7.86 4.28
C ASP A 85 4.05 -8.88 3.60
N PRO A 86 4.30 -9.23 2.33
CA PRO A 86 3.51 -10.22 1.62
C PRO A 86 3.92 -11.67 1.96
N ASP A 87 4.37 -11.90 3.19
CA ASP A 87 4.80 -13.19 3.73
C ASP A 87 3.78 -13.80 4.72
N HIS A 88 4.14 -14.85 5.45
CA HIS A 88 3.24 -15.47 6.42
C HIS A 88 3.07 -14.61 7.68
N ALA A 89 4.14 -14.03 8.21
CA ALA A 89 4.11 -13.20 9.42
C ALA A 89 3.27 -11.95 9.19
N GLY A 90 3.52 -11.22 8.09
CA GLY A 90 2.77 -10.02 7.73
C GLY A 90 1.28 -10.28 7.53
N ARG A 91 0.90 -11.44 6.97
CA ARG A 91 -0.51 -11.82 6.88
C ARG A 91 -1.17 -12.03 8.24
N GLN A 92 -0.44 -12.59 9.22
CA GLN A 92 -0.97 -12.78 10.58
C GLN A 92 -1.12 -11.45 11.33
N ILE A 93 -0.14 -10.56 11.20
CA ILE A 93 -0.19 -9.20 11.77
C ILE A 93 -1.35 -8.43 11.17
N ARG A 94 -1.47 -8.43 9.83
CA ARG A 94 -2.58 -7.81 9.10
C ARG A 94 -3.93 -8.32 9.58
N LYS A 95 -4.07 -9.64 9.77
CA LYS A 95 -5.31 -10.24 10.26
C LYS A 95 -5.71 -9.66 11.62
N LYS A 96 -4.78 -9.63 12.59
CA LYS A 96 -5.03 -9.06 13.93
C LYS A 96 -5.43 -7.58 13.87
N LEU A 97 -4.71 -6.79 13.07
CA LEU A 97 -5.02 -5.37 12.89
C LEU A 97 -6.40 -5.18 12.25
N THR A 98 -6.71 -5.96 11.23
CA THR A 98 -7.98 -5.89 10.51
C THR A 98 -9.17 -6.31 11.38
N GLU A 99 -8.99 -7.30 12.27
CA GLU A 99 -10.04 -7.71 13.21
C GLU A 99 -10.38 -6.61 14.23
N ARG A 100 -9.38 -5.83 14.64
CA ARG A 100 -9.55 -4.73 15.61
C ARG A 100 -9.97 -3.42 14.94
N PHE A 101 -9.48 -3.15 13.74
CA PHE A 101 -9.74 -1.94 12.96
C PHE A 101 -10.33 -2.30 11.59
N PRO A 102 -11.61 -2.65 11.55
CA PRO A 102 -12.24 -3.15 10.32
C PRO A 102 -12.25 -2.13 9.19
N ASP A 103 -12.27 -0.84 9.48
CA ASP A 103 -12.33 0.24 8.49
C ASP A 103 -10.95 0.82 8.14
N ALA A 104 -9.88 0.20 8.63
CA ALA A 104 -8.52 0.60 8.28
C ALA A 104 -8.24 0.43 6.79
N GLY A 105 -7.57 1.40 6.19
CA GLY A 105 -7.04 1.29 4.84
C GLY A 105 -6.11 0.09 4.72
N GLN A 106 -6.08 -0.54 3.53
CA GLN A 106 -5.27 -1.72 3.25
C GLN A 106 -4.41 -1.46 2.03
N ALA A 107 -3.09 -1.45 2.20
CA ALA A 107 -2.12 -1.45 1.11
C ALA A 107 -1.51 -2.84 0.94
N PHE A 108 -1.30 -3.25 -0.32
CA PHE A 108 -0.78 -4.56 -0.67
C PHE A 108 0.38 -4.42 -1.64
N LEU A 109 1.48 -5.09 -1.32
CA LEU A 109 2.62 -5.25 -2.20
C LEU A 109 2.61 -6.65 -2.79
N ASP A 110 2.90 -6.77 -4.09
CA ASP A 110 3.08 -8.08 -4.69
C ASP A 110 4.38 -8.72 -4.16
N ARG A 111 4.33 -10.03 -3.91
CA ARG A 111 5.49 -10.76 -3.43
C ARG A 111 6.69 -10.65 -4.39
N SER A 112 6.44 -10.62 -5.71
CA SER A 112 7.50 -10.41 -6.70
C SER A 112 8.19 -9.06 -6.59
N ASP A 113 7.44 -8.02 -6.19
CA ASP A 113 7.96 -6.65 -6.04
C ASP A 113 8.65 -6.43 -4.68
N ALA A 114 8.41 -7.35 -3.72
CA ALA A 114 8.95 -7.34 -2.35
C ALA A 114 10.04 -8.39 -2.12
N THR A 115 10.50 -9.10 -3.17
CA THR A 115 11.49 -10.17 -3.02
C THR A 115 12.83 -9.73 -3.57
N ARG A 116 13.88 -9.87 -2.75
CA ARG A 116 15.27 -9.65 -3.14
C ARG A 116 16.14 -10.73 -2.51
N ASP A 117 16.92 -11.43 -3.33
CA ASP A 117 17.85 -12.49 -2.90
C ASP A 117 17.23 -13.60 -2.00
N GLY A 118 15.91 -13.85 -2.23
CA GLY A 118 15.15 -14.84 -1.45
C GLY A 118 14.49 -14.30 -0.18
N ASP A 119 14.82 -13.08 0.22
CA ASP A 119 14.20 -12.35 1.32
C ASP A 119 12.96 -11.60 0.84
N ILE A 120 11.92 -11.51 1.70
CA ILE A 120 10.62 -10.94 1.34
C ILE A 120 10.23 -9.92 2.38
N GLY A 121 10.21 -8.65 1.98
CA GLY A 121 9.84 -7.54 2.84
C GLY A 121 9.60 -6.26 2.05
N ILE A 122 8.90 -5.30 2.66
CA ILE A 122 8.64 -3.98 2.12
C ILE A 122 9.95 -3.24 1.82
N GLU A 123 10.98 -3.46 2.63
CA GLU A 123 12.31 -2.87 2.48
C GLU A 123 13.01 -3.27 1.18
N ASN A 124 12.63 -4.40 0.59
CA ASN A 124 13.18 -4.90 -0.67
C ASN A 124 12.50 -4.29 -1.90
N ALA A 125 11.37 -3.61 -1.70
CA ALA A 125 10.58 -3.04 -2.79
C ALA A 125 11.15 -1.70 -3.28
N SER A 126 10.90 -1.41 -4.55
CA SER A 126 11.22 -0.10 -5.10
C SER A 126 10.34 1.01 -4.49
N PRO A 127 10.85 2.25 -4.37
CA PRO A 127 10.00 3.37 -3.93
C PRO A 127 8.76 3.57 -4.80
N GLU A 128 8.82 3.21 -6.07
CA GLU A 128 7.68 3.28 -7.00
C GLU A 128 6.63 2.22 -6.69
N SER A 129 7.03 0.97 -6.43
CA SER A 129 6.11 -0.10 -6.01
C SER A 129 5.42 0.23 -4.69
N ILE A 130 6.15 0.83 -3.73
CA ILE A 130 5.59 1.29 -2.45
C ILE A 130 4.57 2.42 -2.68
N ARG A 131 4.90 3.43 -3.49
CA ARG A 131 3.95 4.51 -3.83
C ARG A 131 2.71 3.97 -4.51
N THR A 132 2.86 3.06 -5.46
CA THR A 132 1.74 2.42 -6.15
C THR A 132 0.85 1.67 -5.16
N ALA A 133 1.43 0.84 -4.30
CA ALA A 133 0.68 0.09 -3.27
C ALA A 133 -0.10 1.02 -2.33
N LEU A 134 0.52 2.12 -1.88
CA LEU A 134 -0.12 3.08 -0.99
C LEU A 134 -1.16 3.95 -1.69
N SER A 135 -0.97 4.32 -2.96
CA SER A 135 -1.97 5.06 -3.74
C SER A 135 -3.23 4.24 -4.01
N MET A 136 -3.08 2.92 -4.04
CA MET A 136 -4.17 1.95 -4.20
C MET A 136 -4.71 1.46 -2.85
N ALA A 137 -4.27 2.05 -1.73
CA ALA A 137 -4.79 1.67 -0.41
C ALA A 137 -6.30 1.89 -0.35
N HIS A 138 -7.02 0.81 -0.07
CA HIS A 138 -8.47 0.84 0.05
C HIS A 138 -8.85 1.19 1.49
N CYS A 139 -9.40 2.38 1.66
CA CYS A 139 -10.14 2.72 2.87
C CYS A 139 -11.56 2.15 2.74
N THR A 140 -12.12 1.68 3.85
CA THR A 140 -13.55 1.33 3.87
C THR A 140 -14.32 2.63 3.72
N LEU A 141 -15.06 2.79 2.63
CA LEU A 141 -15.87 3.98 2.43
C LEU A 141 -17.05 3.93 3.42
N GLU A 142 -17.15 4.96 4.27
CA GLU A 142 -18.31 5.17 5.15
C GLU A 142 -19.58 5.54 4.38
N ASP A 143 -19.47 5.74 3.07
CA ASP A 143 -20.58 6.18 2.27
C ASP A 143 -21.49 4.99 1.93
N GLY A 144 -22.71 5.04 2.45
CA GLY A 144 -23.75 4.03 2.31
C GLY A 144 -24.28 3.79 0.89
N SER A 145 -23.50 4.06 -0.13
CA SER A 145 -23.72 3.55 -1.47
C SER A 145 -23.40 2.04 -1.46
N LYS A 146 -24.42 1.23 -1.19
CA LYS A 146 -24.37 -0.23 -1.40
C LYS A 146 -24.08 -0.46 -2.88
N ALA A 147 -22.79 -0.54 -3.25
CA ALA A 147 -22.42 -1.22 -4.47
C ALA A 147 -23.04 -2.62 -4.41
N GLU A 148 -23.63 -3.08 -5.49
CA GLU A 148 -24.21 -4.42 -5.55
C GLU A 148 -23.12 -5.43 -5.16
N GLU A 149 -23.33 -6.14 -4.03
CA GLU A 149 -22.32 -7.06 -3.52
C GLU A 149 -22.06 -8.17 -4.53
N LEU A 150 -20.79 -8.40 -4.82
CA LEU A 150 -20.34 -9.55 -5.60
C LEU A 150 -20.63 -10.83 -4.83
N THR A 151 -21.11 -11.85 -5.54
CA THR A 151 -21.51 -13.13 -4.97
C THR A 151 -20.50 -14.24 -5.29
N ALA A 152 -20.63 -15.39 -4.61
CA ALA A 152 -19.85 -16.59 -4.98
C ALA A 152 -20.15 -17.04 -6.44
N GLN A 153 -21.32 -16.75 -6.95
CA GLN A 153 -21.72 -17.06 -8.31
C GLN A 153 -21.02 -16.15 -9.32
N ASP A 154 -20.82 -14.87 -8.99
CA ASP A 154 -19.99 -13.96 -9.78
C ASP A 154 -18.53 -14.43 -9.83
N MET A 155 -17.98 -14.93 -8.71
CA MET A 155 -16.63 -15.51 -8.68
C MET A 155 -16.45 -16.69 -9.65
N ILE A 156 -17.47 -17.56 -9.77
CA ILE A 156 -17.50 -18.67 -10.72
C ILE A 156 -17.59 -18.13 -12.15
N ARG A 157 -18.54 -17.20 -12.38
CA ARG A 157 -18.79 -16.58 -13.69
C ARG A 157 -17.56 -15.91 -14.27
N TYR A 158 -16.79 -15.20 -13.45
CA TYR A 158 -15.56 -14.55 -13.85
C TYR A 158 -14.33 -15.49 -13.84
N GLY A 159 -14.51 -16.77 -13.55
CA GLY A 159 -13.42 -17.75 -13.49
C GLY A 159 -12.42 -17.53 -12.37
N LEU A 160 -12.81 -16.79 -11.32
CA LEU A 160 -12.00 -16.50 -10.16
C LEU A 160 -11.98 -17.65 -9.13
N THR A 161 -12.87 -18.63 -9.30
CA THR A 161 -12.93 -19.90 -8.56
C THR A 161 -13.40 -21.04 -9.46
N GLY A 162 -13.02 -22.27 -9.12
CA GLY A 162 -13.51 -23.48 -9.81
C GLY A 162 -12.81 -23.84 -11.12
N GLN A 163 -11.83 -23.06 -11.58
CA GLN A 163 -11.06 -23.31 -12.81
C GLN A 163 -9.57 -23.48 -12.50
N ALA A 164 -8.84 -24.18 -13.38
CA ALA A 164 -7.40 -24.42 -13.21
C ALA A 164 -6.57 -23.13 -13.12
N ASP A 165 -6.97 -22.09 -13.86
CA ASP A 165 -6.32 -20.78 -13.93
C ASP A 165 -6.87 -19.75 -12.93
N SER A 166 -7.84 -20.12 -12.08
CA SER A 166 -8.50 -19.21 -11.14
C SER A 166 -7.49 -18.52 -10.18
N ALA A 167 -6.45 -19.23 -9.77
CA ALA A 167 -5.41 -18.66 -8.92
C ALA A 167 -4.61 -17.57 -9.64
N PHE A 168 -4.28 -17.80 -10.90
CA PHE A 168 -3.60 -16.84 -11.76
C PHE A 168 -4.47 -15.59 -11.99
N LYS A 169 -5.73 -15.78 -12.37
CA LYS A 169 -6.70 -14.68 -12.56
C LYS A 169 -6.84 -13.82 -11.31
N ARG A 170 -6.95 -14.45 -10.11
CA ARG A 170 -6.97 -13.69 -8.85
C ARG A 170 -5.66 -12.94 -8.57
N LYS A 171 -4.52 -13.50 -8.95
CA LYS A 171 -3.22 -12.82 -8.80
C LYS A 171 -3.19 -11.55 -9.64
N VAL A 172 -3.55 -11.64 -10.91
CA VAL A 172 -3.51 -10.50 -11.82
C VAL A 172 -4.56 -9.45 -11.47
N ALA A 173 -5.83 -9.86 -11.31
CA ALA A 173 -6.89 -8.95 -10.90
C ALA A 173 -6.63 -8.33 -9.51
N GLY A 174 -6.09 -9.10 -8.56
CA GLY A 174 -5.74 -8.60 -7.25
C GLY A 174 -4.63 -7.54 -7.28
N LYS A 175 -3.67 -7.67 -8.19
CA LYS A 175 -2.64 -6.65 -8.44
C LYS A 175 -3.27 -5.40 -9.05
N ALA A 176 -4.03 -5.54 -10.14
CA ALA A 176 -4.67 -4.44 -10.84
C ALA A 176 -5.65 -3.65 -9.95
N LEU A 177 -6.37 -4.35 -9.06
CA LEU A 177 -7.32 -3.76 -8.13
C LEU A 177 -6.69 -3.27 -6.82
N GLY A 178 -5.38 -3.49 -6.58
CA GLY A 178 -4.71 -3.12 -5.34
C GLY A 178 -5.21 -3.87 -4.09
N ILE A 179 -5.84 -5.04 -4.26
CA ILE A 179 -6.37 -5.85 -3.15
C ILE A 179 -5.49 -7.04 -2.79
N GLY A 180 -4.38 -7.22 -3.50
CA GLY A 180 -3.38 -8.27 -3.30
C GLY A 180 -3.89 -9.69 -3.60
N TYR A 181 -2.94 -10.64 -3.69
CA TYR A 181 -3.27 -12.04 -3.94
C TYR A 181 -3.78 -12.74 -2.67
N CYS A 182 -4.87 -13.53 -2.82
CA CYS A 182 -5.41 -14.39 -1.77
C CYS A 182 -6.25 -15.54 -2.34
N ASN A 183 -6.75 -16.43 -1.46
CA ASN A 183 -7.68 -17.50 -1.86
C ASN A 183 -9.05 -16.93 -2.28
N GLY A 184 -9.88 -17.73 -2.96
CA GLY A 184 -11.15 -17.29 -3.53
C GLY A 184 -12.13 -16.69 -2.50
N ARG A 185 -12.22 -17.28 -1.29
CA ARG A 185 -13.09 -16.76 -0.23
C ARG A 185 -12.64 -15.38 0.25
N THR A 186 -11.37 -15.24 0.55
CA THR A 186 -10.80 -13.95 0.97
C THR A 186 -10.86 -12.91 -0.14
N PHE A 187 -10.72 -13.34 -1.41
CA PHE A 187 -10.82 -12.44 -2.56
C PHE A 187 -12.20 -11.82 -2.68
N LEU A 188 -13.26 -12.64 -2.58
CA LEU A 188 -14.65 -12.17 -2.56
C LEU A 188 -14.90 -11.19 -1.40
N GLN A 189 -14.43 -11.54 -0.20
CA GLN A 189 -14.54 -10.64 0.96
C GLN A 189 -13.87 -9.29 0.73
N ARG A 190 -12.67 -9.27 0.09
CA ARG A 190 -11.96 -8.03 -0.23
C ARG A 190 -12.67 -7.23 -1.31
N LEU A 191 -13.18 -7.87 -2.35
CA LEU A 191 -13.95 -7.20 -3.40
C LEU A 191 -15.12 -6.41 -2.79
N ASN A 192 -15.92 -7.06 -1.95
CA ASN A 192 -17.10 -6.44 -1.33
C ASN A 192 -16.72 -5.39 -0.29
N ARG A 193 -15.74 -5.71 0.56
CA ARG A 193 -15.27 -4.78 1.60
C ARG A 193 -14.72 -3.47 1.05
N PHE A 194 -14.01 -3.54 -0.07
CA PHE A 194 -13.40 -2.37 -0.71
C PHE A 194 -14.30 -1.74 -1.77
N GLY A 195 -15.57 -2.12 -1.82
CA GLY A 195 -16.55 -1.55 -2.75
C GLY A 195 -16.15 -1.70 -4.23
N ILE A 196 -15.47 -2.81 -4.57
CA ILE A 196 -15.11 -3.09 -5.97
C ILE A 196 -16.39 -3.49 -6.72
N THR A 197 -16.79 -2.67 -7.68
CA THR A 197 -17.95 -2.94 -8.52
C THR A 197 -17.66 -4.00 -9.60
N LYS A 198 -18.71 -4.56 -10.19
CA LYS A 198 -18.59 -5.52 -11.31
C LYS A 198 -17.79 -4.93 -12.47
N GLU A 199 -18.04 -3.67 -12.82
CA GLU A 199 -17.35 -2.96 -13.90
C GLU A 199 -15.86 -2.82 -13.64
N LYS A 200 -15.47 -2.45 -12.40
CA LYS A 200 -14.05 -2.37 -12.00
C LYS A 200 -13.37 -3.72 -12.08
N LEU A 201 -14.07 -4.79 -11.62
CA LEU A 201 -13.56 -6.16 -11.70
C LEU A 201 -13.39 -6.62 -13.15
N GLU A 202 -14.38 -6.38 -14.00
CA GLU A 202 -14.34 -6.73 -15.43
C GLU A 202 -13.19 -6.03 -16.13
N LYS A 203 -12.99 -4.72 -15.88
CA LYS A 203 -11.87 -3.99 -16.44
C LYS A 203 -10.53 -4.58 -16.01
N ALA A 204 -10.36 -4.90 -14.74
CA ALA A 204 -9.14 -5.52 -14.22
C ALA A 204 -8.85 -6.92 -14.81
N LEU A 205 -9.90 -7.65 -15.24
CA LEU A 205 -9.78 -8.94 -15.90
C LEU A 205 -9.50 -8.84 -17.42
N GLN A 206 -9.87 -7.72 -18.06
CA GLN A 206 -9.58 -7.48 -19.49
C GLN A 206 -8.12 -7.05 -19.73
N GLU A 207 -7.47 -6.49 -18.74
CA GLU A 207 -6.05 -6.09 -18.76
C GLU A 207 -5.11 -7.30 -18.52
N THR A 208 -5.69 -8.53 -18.46
CA THR A 208 -5.00 -9.80 -18.20
C THR A 208 -4.76 -10.57 -19.48
#